data_795a15bebbe73eed88884263c3c39cde
#
_entry.id   795a15bebbe73eed88884263c3c39cde
#
_cell.length_a   1.000
_cell.length_b   1.000
_cell.length_c   1.000
_cell.angle_alpha   90.00
_cell.angle_beta   90.00
_cell.angle_gamma   90.00
#
_symmetry.space_group_name_H-M   'P 1'
#
loop_
_entity.id
_entity.type
_entity.pdbx_description
1 polymer ?
#
loop_
_entity_poly.entity_id
_entity_poly.type
_entity_poly.pdbx_seq_one_letter_code
_entity_poly.pdbx_strand_id
1 'polypeptide(L)'
;MDTGSELFKHELQDLYDAEYRQVKALKKMAGQVSDSKLAEALRQHQEETEGQIKRLDGVFKALGEKAKRETCPGILGLIKEYDEFVEEEDPSNEVLNVFTTEAALKAEHYEVVSYSGLIKLAGQMGRTEIVDLLQQNLEEELSTAQNLEIMSEQLGEQLALQS
;
A
#
# COMPACT_ATOMS: atom_id res chain seq x y z
N MET A 1 -16.31 14.26 -15.89
CA MET A 1 -16.13 14.40 -14.43
C MET A 1 -16.02 15.89 -14.13
N ASP A 2 -17.00 16.44 -13.42
CA ASP A 2 -17.16 17.89 -13.31
C ASP A 2 -17.30 18.37 -11.85
N THR A 3 -17.28 17.44 -10.88
CA THR A 3 -17.47 17.77 -9.46
C THR A 3 -16.40 17.10 -8.57
N GLY A 4 -16.15 17.72 -7.40
CA GLY A 4 -15.25 17.12 -6.39
C GLY A 4 -15.76 15.79 -5.84
N SER A 5 -17.07 15.59 -5.81
CA SER A 5 -17.67 14.31 -5.38
C SER A 5 -17.41 13.19 -6.40
N GLU A 6 -17.44 13.48 -7.68
CA GLU A 6 -17.10 12.51 -8.73
C GLU A 6 -15.61 12.17 -8.69
N LEU A 7 -14.73 13.16 -8.49
CA LEU A 7 -13.30 12.93 -8.30
C LEU A 7 -13.04 12.07 -7.06
N PHE A 8 -13.65 12.42 -5.91
CA PHE A 8 -13.51 11.65 -4.69
C PHE A 8 -13.91 10.18 -4.89
N LYS A 9 -15.04 9.94 -5.56
CA LYS A 9 -15.51 8.58 -5.84
C LYS A 9 -14.56 7.82 -6.77
N HIS A 10 -14.01 8.46 -7.77
CA HIS A 10 -13.02 7.87 -8.69
C HIS A 10 -11.76 7.45 -7.93
N GLU A 11 -11.17 8.37 -7.17
CA GLU A 11 -9.96 8.10 -6.38
C GLU A 11 -10.20 7.03 -5.30
N LEU A 12 -11.38 7.02 -4.67
CA LEU A 12 -11.75 6.01 -3.71
C LEU A 12 -11.85 4.60 -4.34
N GLN A 13 -12.41 4.50 -5.54
CA GLN A 13 -12.54 3.22 -6.26
C GLN A 13 -11.18 2.70 -6.72
N ASP A 14 -10.28 3.59 -7.14
CA ASP A 14 -8.90 3.30 -7.51
C ASP A 14 -8.11 2.79 -6.29
N LEU A 15 -8.13 3.52 -5.19
CA LEU A 15 -7.47 3.12 -3.94
C LEU A 15 -8.03 1.81 -3.39
N TYR A 16 -9.34 1.60 -3.46
CA TYR A 16 -9.96 0.35 -3.05
C TYR A 16 -9.47 -0.85 -3.86
N ASP A 17 -9.21 -0.70 -5.16
CA ASP A 17 -8.57 -1.72 -5.99
C ASP A 17 -7.09 -1.92 -5.61
N ALA A 18 -6.38 -0.83 -5.31
CA ALA A 18 -4.99 -0.86 -4.86
C ALA A 18 -4.83 -1.75 -3.64
N GLU A 19 -5.63 -1.55 -2.59
CA GLU A 19 -5.60 -2.34 -1.36
C GLU A 19 -5.81 -3.85 -1.60
N TYR A 20 -6.80 -4.22 -2.42
CA TYR A 20 -7.00 -5.63 -2.77
C TYR A 20 -5.82 -6.26 -3.52
N ARG A 21 -5.09 -5.47 -4.30
CA ARG A 21 -3.88 -5.92 -4.98
C ARG A 21 -2.71 -6.04 -4.01
N GLN A 22 -2.59 -5.08 -3.09
CA GLN A 22 -1.57 -5.10 -2.04
C GLN A 22 -1.69 -6.32 -1.15
N VAL A 23 -2.87 -6.71 -0.69
CA VAL A 23 -3.06 -7.96 0.07
C VAL A 23 -2.43 -9.16 -0.63
N LYS A 24 -2.60 -9.29 -1.95
CA LYS A 24 -2.03 -10.39 -2.73
C LYS A 24 -0.53 -10.26 -2.93
N ALA A 25 -0.05 -9.04 -3.21
CA ALA A 25 1.36 -8.75 -3.41
C ALA A 25 2.15 -9.01 -2.13
N LEU A 26 1.69 -8.50 -1.00
CA LEU A 26 2.31 -8.68 0.32
C LEU A 26 2.41 -10.17 0.71
N LYS A 27 1.35 -10.95 0.47
CA LYS A 27 1.38 -12.40 0.68
C LYS A 27 2.44 -13.09 -0.17
N LYS A 28 2.58 -12.70 -1.45
CA LYS A 28 3.58 -13.23 -2.37
C LYS A 28 4.99 -12.86 -1.89
N MET A 29 5.24 -11.58 -1.63
CA MET A 29 6.51 -11.06 -1.15
C MET A 29 6.96 -11.73 0.14
N ALA A 30 6.06 -11.87 1.13
CA ALA A 30 6.35 -12.55 2.39
C ALA A 30 6.75 -14.03 2.24
N GLY A 31 6.33 -14.67 1.15
CA GLY A 31 6.72 -16.04 0.81
C GLY A 31 8.04 -16.15 0.03
N GLN A 32 8.53 -15.05 -0.53
CA GLN A 32 9.74 -15.04 -1.37
C GLN A 32 10.99 -14.56 -0.63
N VAL A 33 10.85 -13.66 0.35
CA VAL A 33 11.98 -13.15 1.14
C VAL A 33 12.52 -14.20 2.09
N SER A 34 13.83 -14.15 2.34
CA SER A 34 14.53 -15.06 3.25
C SER A 34 14.70 -14.48 4.66
N ASP A 35 14.65 -13.17 4.82
CA ASP A 35 14.71 -12.53 6.13
C ASP A 35 13.38 -12.71 6.88
N SER A 36 13.46 -13.33 8.05
CA SER A 36 12.27 -13.68 8.83
C SER A 36 11.54 -12.49 9.42
N LYS A 37 12.25 -11.41 9.74
CA LYS A 37 11.65 -10.19 10.27
C LYS A 37 10.91 -9.43 9.16
N LEU A 38 11.51 -9.37 7.97
CA LEU A 38 10.85 -8.80 6.80
C LEU A 38 9.60 -9.62 6.44
N ALA A 39 9.69 -10.94 6.40
CA ALA A 39 8.55 -11.81 6.12
C ALA A 39 7.39 -11.59 7.12
N GLU A 40 7.71 -11.42 8.40
CA GLU A 40 6.72 -11.15 9.44
C GLU A 40 6.11 -9.76 9.28
N ALA A 41 6.92 -8.73 9.03
CA ALA A 41 6.43 -7.37 8.80
C ALA A 41 5.47 -7.31 7.59
N LEU A 42 5.79 -8.01 6.50
CA LEU A 42 4.93 -8.07 5.32
C LEU A 42 3.60 -8.81 5.60
N ARG A 43 3.60 -9.86 6.45
CA ARG A 43 2.36 -10.53 6.86
C ARG A 43 1.50 -9.65 7.75
N GLN A 44 2.12 -8.95 8.72
CA GLN A 44 1.40 -8.01 9.57
C GLN A 44 0.76 -6.90 8.72
N HIS A 45 1.52 -6.34 7.79
CA HIS A 45 1.00 -5.33 6.87
C HIS A 45 -0.15 -5.88 6.00
N GLN A 46 -0.08 -7.12 5.54
CA GLN A 46 -1.21 -7.77 4.86
C GLN A 46 -2.48 -7.77 5.71
N GLU A 47 -2.38 -8.11 7.02
CA GLU A 47 -3.52 -8.11 7.93
C GLU A 47 -4.06 -6.70 8.18
N GLU A 48 -3.20 -5.70 8.30
CA GLU A 48 -3.57 -4.28 8.41
C GLU A 48 -4.31 -3.81 7.15
N THR A 49 -3.83 -4.14 5.96
CA THR A 49 -4.48 -3.85 4.68
C THR A 49 -5.88 -4.47 4.58
N GLU A 50 -6.07 -5.69 5.07
CA GLU A 50 -7.41 -6.28 5.16
C GLU A 50 -8.35 -5.49 6.11
N GLY A 51 -7.82 -4.87 7.15
CA GLY A 51 -8.53 -3.95 8.02
C GLY A 51 -8.88 -2.63 7.32
N GLN A 52 -7.95 -2.10 6.55
CA GLN A 52 -8.12 -0.88 5.75
C GLN A 52 -9.23 -1.03 4.70
N ILE A 53 -9.29 -2.16 4.01
CA ILE A 53 -10.38 -2.50 3.09
C ILE A 53 -11.74 -2.41 3.78
N LYS A 54 -11.87 -2.93 5.01
CA LYS A 54 -13.13 -2.86 5.78
C LYS A 54 -13.51 -1.42 6.14
N ARG A 55 -12.50 -0.56 6.44
CA ARG A 55 -12.76 0.87 6.67
C ARG A 55 -13.18 1.58 5.38
N LEU A 56 -12.60 1.22 4.23
CA LEU A 56 -13.05 1.73 2.94
C LEU A 56 -14.48 1.28 2.59
N ASP A 57 -14.89 0.04 2.94
CA ASP A 57 -16.31 -0.37 2.87
C ASP A 57 -17.20 0.56 3.69
N GLY A 58 -16.74 0.99 4.88
CA GLY A 58 -17.40 1.99 5.70
C GLY A 58 -17.54 3.34 5.01
N VAL A 59 -16.49 3.77 4.26
CA VAL A 59 -16.52 5.02 3.47
C VAL A 59 -17.58 4.94 2.37
N PHE A 60 -17.62 3.84 1.60
CA PHE A 60 -18.67 3.63 0.59
C PHE A 60 -20.07 3.66 1.20
N LYS A 61 -20.25 3.01 2.35
CA LYS A 61 -21.52 3.03 3.07
C LYS A 61 -21.92 4.44 3.52
N ALA A 62 -20.98 5.23 4.02
CA ALA A 62 -21.22 6.63 4.42
C ALA A 62 -21.60 7.52 3.23
N LEU A 63 -21.14 7.18 2.02
CA LEU A 63 -21.56 7.84 0.77
C LEU A 63 -22.94 7.38 0.26
N GLY A 64 -23.50 6.30 0.79
CA GLY A 64 -24.71 5.65 0.26
C GLY A 64 -24.44 4.87 -1.04
N GLU A 65 -23.20 4.50 -1.28
CA GLU A 65 -22.74 3.83 -2.49
C GLU A 65 -22.42 2.35 -2.21
N LYS A 66 -22.46 1.53 -3.26
CA LYS A 66 -21.90 0.18 -3.20
C LYS A 66 -20.40 0.25 -3.40
N ALA A 67 -19.64 -0.51 -2.61
CA ALA A 67 -18.22 -0.69 -2.83
C ALA A 67 -17.96 -1.25 -4.23
N LYS A 68 -17.08 -0.59 -4.96
CA LYS A 68 -16.71 -0.95 -6.34
C LYS A 68 -15.23 -0.70 -6.53
N ARG A 69 -14.55 -1.63 -7.18
CA ARG A 69 -13.15 -1.50 -7.58
C ARG A 69 -13.10 -0.94 -9.00
N GLU A 70 -12.28 0.06 -9.21
CA GLU A 70 -11.78 0.47 -10.54
C GLU A 70 -10.29 0.13 -10.59
N THR A 71 -9.83 -0.37 -11.74
CA THR A 71 -8.43 -0.78 -11.88
C THR A 71 -7.48 0.36 -11.56
N CYS A 72 -6.59 0.14 -10.59
CA CYS A 72 -5.53 1.07 -10.21
C CYS A 72 -4.26 0.81 -11.04
N PRO A 73 -3.95 1.63 -12.07
CA PRO A 73 -2.76 1.45 -12.89
C PRO A 73 -1.46 1.69 -12.12
N GLY A 74 -1.49 2.58 -11.12
CA GLY A 74 -0.33 2.92 -10.30
C GLY A 74 0.20 1.72 -9.54
N ILE A 75 -0.62 1.09 -8.71
CA ILE A 75 -0.24 -0.12 -7.94
C ILE A 75 0.07 -1.29 -8.88
N LEU A 76 -0.68 -1.46 -9.97
CA LEU A 76 -0.36 -2.48 -10.98
C LEU A 76 1.04 -2.31 -11.56
N GLY A 77 1.44 -1.07 -11.85
CA GLY A 77 2.78 -0.75 -12.34
C GLY A 77 3.87 -1.11 -11.34
N LEU A 78 3.67 -0.78 -10.06
CA LEU A 78 4.62 -1.12 -8.99
C LEU A 78 4.73 -2.64 -8.78
N ILE A 79 3.62 -3.36 -8.76
CA ILE A 79 3.61 -4.83 -8.65
C ILE A 79 4.32 -5.46 -9.86
N LYS A 80 4.07 -4.96 -11.06
CA LYS A 80 4.71 -5.43 -12.29
C LYS A 80 6.22 -5.21 -12.24
N GLU A 81 6.69 -4.02 -11.80
CA GLU A 81 8.12 -3.74 -11.64
C GLU A 81 8.80 -4.77 -10.71
N TYR A 82 8.14 -5.10 -9.60
CA TYR A 82 8.63 -6.12 -8.67
C TYR A 82 8.69 -7.51 -9.31
N ASP A 83 7.62 -7.92 -9.97
CA ASP A 83 7.51 -9.24 -10.57
C ASP A 83 8.53 -9.44 -11.70
N GLU A 84 8.70 -8.43 -12.56
CA GLU A 84 9.67 -8.45 -13.67
C GLU A 84 11.10 -8.52 -13.12
N PHE A 85 11.46 -7.75 -12.10
CA PHE A 85 12.78 -7.83 -11.48
C PHE A 85 13.09 -9.23 -10.94
N VAL A 86 12.15 -9.83 -10.21
CA VAL A 86 12.35 -11.18 -9.64
C VAL A 86 12.50 -12.24 -10.73
N GLU A 87 11.74 -12.11 -11.82
CA GLU A 87 11.73 -13.10 -12.91
C GLU A 87 12.95 -12.96 -13.83
N GLU A 88 13.38 -11.73 -14.13
CA GLU A 88 14.44 -11.46 -15.12
C GLU A 88 15.85 -11.52 -14.51
N GLU A 89 16.01 -11.06 -13.26
CA GLU A 89 17.34 -10.91 -12.64
C GLU A 89 17.74 -12.11 -11.78
N ASP A 90 16.81 -12.99 -11.40
CA ASP A 90 17.05 -14.15 -10.52
C ASP A 90 17.95 -13.79 -9.30
N PRO A 91 17.55 -12.79 -8.49
CA PRO A 91 18.43 -12.19 -7.48
C PRO A 91 18.77 -13.14 -6.34
N SER A 92 19.96 -12.93 -5.73
CA SER A 92 20.26 -13.62 -4.46
C SER A 92 19.24 -13.27 -3.37
N ASN A 93 19.18 -14.08 -2.32
CA ASN A 93 18.27 -13.85 -1.20
C ASN A 93 18.48 -12.47 -0.56
N GLU A 94 19.72 -12.04 -0.40
CA GLU A 94 20.09 -10.77 0.22
C GLU A 94 19.65 -9.60 -0.66
N VAL A 95 19.85 -9.68 -1.95
CA VAL A 95 19.41 -8.68 -2.93
C VAL A 95 17.90 -8.62 -2.96
N LEU A 96 17.22 -9.77 -2.97
CA LEU A 96 15.76 -9.83 -2.97
C LEU A 96 15.16 -9.22 -1.69
N ASN A 97 15.76 -9.45 -0.51
CA ASN A 97 15.29 -8.84 0.73
C ASN A 97 15.32 -7.31 0.63
N VAL A 98 16.44 -6.73 0.16
CA VAL A 98 16.56 -5.27 -0.01
C VAL A 98 15.57 -4.76 -1.06
N PHE A 99 15.53 -5.38 -2.23
CA PHE A 99 14.62 -4.96 -3.30
C PHE A 99 13.14 -5.03 -2.88
N THR A 100 12.78 -6.05 -2.09
CA THR A 100 11.40 -6.18 -1.57
C THR A 100 11.03 -5.05 -0.62
N THR A 101 11.96 -4.61 0.26
CA THR A 101 11.67 -3.45 1.13
C THR A 101 11.49 -2.18 0.33
N GLU A 102 12.31 -1.95 -0.71
CA GLU A 102 12.18 -0.79 -1.61
C GLU A 102 10.87 -0.82 -2.41
N ALA A 103 10.49 -1.99 -2.92
CA ALA A 103 9.23 -2.15 -3.66
C ALA A 103 8.00 -1.90 -2.76
N ALA A 104 8.03 -2.43 -1.53
CA ALA A 104 6.98 -2.15 -0.55
C ALA A 104 6.93 -0.65 -0.20
N LEU A 105 8.06 0.01 0.07
CA LEU A 105 8.12 1.45 0.35
C LEU A 105 7.52 2.31 -0.77
N LYS A 106 7.77 1.97 -2.03
CA LYS A 106 7.14 2.67 -3.17
C LYS A 106 5.61 2.59 -3.10
N ALA A 107 5.08 1.42 -2.76
CA ALA A 107 3.64 1.21 -2.62
C ALA A 107 3.07 2.01 -1.44
N GLU A 108 3.73 1.97 -0.25
CA GLU A 108 3.32 2.75 0.93
C GLU A 108 3.23 4.25 0.60
N HIS A 109 4.25 4.82 -0.04
CA HIS A 109 4.25 6.24 -0.40
C HIS A 109 3.16 6.59 -1.43
N TYR A 110 2.85 5.67 -2.34
CA TYR A 110 1.71 5.82 -3.23
C TYR A 110 0.40 5.89 -2.44
N GLU A 111 0.19 5.00 -1.48
CA GLU A 111 -1.01 4.93 -0.64
C GLU A 111 -1.11 6.11 0.33
N VAL A 112 -0.01 6.53 0.96
CA VAL A 112 0.04 7.74 1.79
C VAL A 112 -0.43 8.99 1.03
N VAL A 113 0.03 9.18 -0.21
CA VAL A 113 -0.38 10.32 -1.04
C VAL A 113 -1.86 10.20 -1.43
N SER A 114 -2.32 8.99 -1.78
CA SER A 114 -3.70 8.71 -2.16
C SER A 114 -4.67 8.97 -1.00
N TYR A 115 -4.40 8.43 0.19
CA TYR A 115 -5.19 8.69 1.40
C TYR A 115 -5.20 10.17 1.76
N SER A 116 -4.04 10.84 1.71
CA SER A 116 -3.95 12.28 2.00
C SER A 116 -4.80 13.13 1.05
N GLY A 117 -4.87 12.75 -0.22
CA GLY A 117 -5.72 13.38 -1.22
C GLY A 117 -7.21 13.22 -0.90
N LEU A 118 -7.63 11.98 -0.62
CA LEU A 118 -9.01 11.66 -0.25
C LEU A 118 -9.45 12.37 1.04
N ILE A 119 -8.60 12.42 2.06
CA ILE A 119 -8.87 13.12 3.33
C ILE A 119 -9.12 14.61 3.07
N LYS A 120 -8.30 15.26 2.25
CA LYS A 120 -8.47 16.68 1.90
C LYS A 120 -9.80 16.91 1.19
N LEU A 121 -10.15 16.09 0.20
CA LEU A 121 -11.41 16.19 -0.52
C LEU A 121 -12.60 15.94 0.40
N ALA A 122 -12.57 14.91 1.24
CA ALA A 122 -13.62 14.63 2.22
C ALA A 122 -13.84 15.80 3.20
N GLY A 123 -12.73 16.38 3.71
CA GLY A 123 -12.77 17.54 4.60
C GLY A 123 -13.39 18.76 3.93
N GLN A 124 -13.03 19.04 2.67
CA GLN A 124 -13.61 20.15 1.88
C GLN A 124 -15.12 19.94 1.60
N MET A 125 -15.57 18.69 1.52
CA MET A 125 -16.98 18.33 1.39
C MET A 125 -17.73 18.27 2.74
N GLY A 126 -17.07 18.55 3.87
CA GLY A 126 -17.66 18.50 5.20
C GLY A 126 -18.00 17.10 5.70
N ARG A 127 -17.34 16.07 5.18
CA ARG A 127 -17.59 14.66 5.48
C ARG A 127 -16.69 14.13 6.60
N THR A 128 -16.88 14.63 7.82
CA THR A 128 -16.02 14.32 8.98
C THR A 128 -15.92 12.82 9.27
N GLU A 129 -17.03 12.09 9.22
CA GLU A 129 -17.05 10.63 9.40
C GLU A 129 -16.14 9.90 8.41
N ILE A 130 -16.11 10.35 7.17
CA ILE A 130 -15.22 9.78 6.12
C ILE A 130 -13.76 10.13 6.42
N VAL A 131 -13.49 11.36 6.83
CA VAL A 131 -12.14 11.79 7.23
C VAL A 131 -11.59 10.90 8.33
N ASP A 132 -12.39 10.61 9.38
CA ASP A 132 -11.96 9.78 10.50
C ASP A 132 -11.59 8.35 10.09
N LEU A 133 -12.34 7.75 9.17
CA LEU A 133 -12.04 6.42 8.63
C LEU A 133 -10.75 6.40 7.78
N LEU A 134 -10.59 7.38 6.90
CA LEU A 134 -9.42 7.48 6.03
C LEU A 134 -8.16 7.85 6.83
N GLN A 135 -8.30 8.65 7.89
CA GLN A 135 -7.18 9.03 8.75
C GLN A 135 -6.57 7.82 9.47
N GLN A 136 -7.39 6.88 9.93
CA GLN A 136 -6.91 5.64 10.54
C GLN A 136 -6.06 4.82 9.56
N ASN A 137 -6.49 4.71 8.30
CA ASN A 137 -5.70 4.03 7.27
C ASN A 137 -4.38 4.76 7.04
N LEU A 138 -4.41 6.08 6.85
CA LEU A 138 -3.20 6.88 6.64
C LEU A 138 -2.18 6.71 7.78
N GLU A 139 -2.63 6.66 9.03
CA GLU A 139 -1.73 6.47 10.18
C GLU A 139 -1.06 5.10 10.17
N GLU A 140 -1.75 4.05 9.74
CA GLU A 140 -1.18 2.72 9.55
C GLU A 140 -0.14 2.73 8.42
N GLU A 141 -0.44 3.34 7.25
CA GLU A 141 0.51 3.45 6.13
C GLU A 141 1.78 4.20 6.53
N LEU A 142 1.66 5.32 7.24
CA LEU A 142 2.81 6.09 7.71
C LEU A 142 3.68 5.27 8.68
N SER A 143 3.06 4.51 9.57
CA SER A 143 3.78 3.63 10.51
C SER A 143 4.49 2.50 9.78
N THR A 144 3.85 1.88 8.81
CA THR A 144 4.43 0.81 7.99
C THR A 144 5.59 1.32 7.15
N ALA A 145 5.42 2.48 6.48
CA ALA A 145 6.51 3.10 5.72
C ALA A 145 7.74 3.36 6.60
N GLN A 146 7.55 3.91 7.81
CA GLN A 146 8.65 4.15 8.74
C GLN A 146 9.37 2.85 9.15
N ASN A 147 8.63 1.79 9.43
CA ASN A 147 9.21 0.49 9.77
C ASN A 147 10.00 -0.11 8.61
N LEU A 148 9.46 -0.03 7.39
CA LEU A 148 10.13 -0.51 6.19
C LEU A 148 11.39 0.29 5.85
N GLU A 149 11.40 1.61 6.08
CA GLU A 149 12.62 2.45 5.93
C GLU A 149 13.74 1.96 6.84
N ILE A 150 13.45 1.69 8.12
CA ILE A 150 14.43 1.17 9.07
C ILE A 150 14.94 -0.21 8.61
N MET A 151 14.06 -1.08 8.13
CA MET A 151 14.45 -2.40 7.64
C MET A 151 15.28 -2.31 6.36
N SER A 152 14.93 -1.42 5.44
CA SER A 152 15.67 -1.18 4.20
C SER A 152 17.11 -0.73 4.49
N GLU A 153 17.29 0.20 5.44
CA GLU A 153 18.62 0.65 5.88
C GLU A 153 19.44 -0.51 6.45
N GLN A 154 18.87 -1.29 7.38
CA GLN A 154 19.56 -2.42 8.01
C GLN A 154 19.96 -3.52 7.01
N LEU A 155 19.04 -3.89 6.12
CA LEU A 155 19.30 -4.92 5.09
C LEU A 155 20.27 -4.41 4.02
N GLY A 156 20.18 -3.13 3.65
CA GLY A 156 21.09 -2.49 2.71
C GLY A 156 22.54 -2.43 3.24
N GLU A 157 22.73 -2.09 4.53
CA GLU A 157 24.03 -2.14 5.18
C GLU A 157 24.63 -3.56 5.18
N GLN A 158 23.82 -4.58 5.48
CA GLN A 158 24.28 -5.97 5.45
C GLN A 158 24.70 -6.41 4.05
N LEU A 159 23.93 -6.02 3.02
CA LEU A 159 24.26 -6.31 1.63
C LEU A 159 25.55 -5.62 1.21
N ALA A 160 25.76 -4.36 1.58
CA ALA A 160 26.96 -3.59 1.25
C ALA A 160 28.24 -4.18 1.85
N LEU A 161 28.17 -4.83 3.02
CA LEU A 161 29.31 -5.50 3.66
C LEU A 161 29.74 -6.79 2.94
N GLN A 162 28.94 -7.31 2.03
CA GLN A 162 29.24 -8.52 1.24
C GLN A 162 29.85 -8.18 -0.13
N SER A 163 29.92 -6.90 -0.48
CA SER A 163 30.46 -6.39 -1.75
C SER A 163 31.93 -6.03 -1.60
#